data_84fb1fce7839c5d53318ef0e643d41ef
#
_entry.id   84fb1fce7839c5d53318ef0e643d41ef
#
_cell.length_a   1.000
_cell.length_b   1.000
_cell.length_c   1.000
_cell.angle_alpha   90.00
_cell.angle_beta   90.00
_cell.angle_gamma   90.00
#
_symmetry.space_group_name_H-M   'P 1'
#
loop_
_entity.id
_entity.type
_entity.pdbx_description
1 polymer ?
#
loop_
_entity_poly.entity_id
_entity_poly.type
_entity_poly.pdbx_seq_one_letter_code
_entity_poly.pdbx_strand_id
1 'polypeptide(L)'
;DINNGVISADDIDHLGNRRVKTVGELVQNKLRVGLRRMERVVRERMSIRDQDTLSPINLINIRPVVSAVREFFGSSQLSQFMDQTNPLAELRHKRTLSALGPGGLRRERAGFDVRDVHHSHYGRICPIETPEGPNIGLIGRLASYAKVNPFGFIETPYRKVVKEMNANDK
;
A
#
# COMPACT_ATOMS: atom_id res chain seq x y z
N ASP A 1 17.59 8.60 23.56
CA ASP A 1 16.38 9.14 24.21
C ASP A 1 15.47 8.03 24.75
N ILE A 2 15.22 6.94 24.00
CA ILE A 2 14.45 5.77 24.45
C ILE A 2 15.18 5.10 25.64
N ASN A 3 16.49 4.87 25.52
CA ASN A 3 17.29 4.24 26.59
C ASN A 3 17.35 5.08 27.87
N ASN A 4 17.17 6.38 27.76
CA ASN A 4 17.16 7.31 28.90
C ASN A 4 15.74 7.55 29.47
N GLY A 5 14.72 6.87 28.93
CA GLY A 5 13.33 7.00 29.38
C GLY A 5 12.66 8.35 29.06
N VAL A 6 13.28 9.17 28.19
CA VAL A 6 12.75 10.49 27.80
C VAL A 6 11.60 10.35 26.79
N ILE A 7 11.68 9.32 25.94
CA ILE A 7 10.68 9.03 24.89
C ILE A 7 10.32 7.55 24.98
N SER A 8 9.03 7.24 24.91
CA SER A 8 8.54 5.86 24.78
C SER A 8 8.77 5.34 23.34
N ALA A 9 8.87 4.02 23.19
CA ALA A 9 8.92 3.39 21.87
C ALA A 9 7.63 3.68 21.09
N ASP A 10 7.77 3.89 19.77
CA ASP A 10 6.62 4.09 18.89
C ASP A 10 5.73 2.84 18.84
N ASP A 11 4.43 3.07 18.81
CA ASP A 11 3.44 2.03 18.60
C ASP A 11 3.39 1.67 17.10
N ILE A 12 3.98 0.54 16.73
CA ILE A 12 4.15 0.09 15.34
C ILE A 12 2.79 -0.20 14.68
N ASP A 13 1.80 -0.65 15.45
CA ASP A 13 0.49 -1.04 14.93
C ASP A 13 -0.49 0.13 14.82
N HIS A 14 -0.14 1.28 15.35
CA HIS A 14 -0.93 2.50 15.19
C HIS A 14 -1.00 2.92 13.73
N LEU A 15 -2.20 3.24 13.22
CA LEU A 15 -2.40 3.64 11.81
C LEU A 15 -1.74 4.97 11.43
N GLY A 16 -1.22 5.72 12.38
CA GLY A 16 -0.31 6.85 12.15
C GLY A 16 1.09 6.42 11.71
N ASN A 17 1.50 5.17 11.99
CA ASN A 17 2.79 4.59 11.63
C ASN A 17 2.68 3.53 10.52
N ARG A 18 1.47 3.07 10.21
CA ARG A 18 1.17 2.12 9.12
C ARG A 18 0.53 2.86 7.96
N ARG A 19 1.23 2.86 6.83
CA ARG A 19 0.83 3.57 5.62
C ARG A 19 0.32 2.60 4.56
N VAL A 20 -0.69 3.01 3.81
CA VAL A 20 -1.21 2.28 2.67
C VAL A 20 -0.42 2.65 1.42
N LYS A 21 0.06 1.66 0.70
CA LYS A 21 0.57 1.81 -0.66
C LYS A 21 -0.57 1.63 -1.64
N THR A 22 -0.93 2.68 -2.34
CA THR A 22 -1.97 2.65 -3.37
C THR A 22 -1.47 1.96 -4.65
N VAL A 23 -2.39 1.58 -5.53
CA VAL A 23 -2.05 0.95 -6.81
C VAL A 23 -1.11 1.82 -7.65
N GLY A 24 -1.28 3.15 -7.63
CA GLY A 24 -0.42 4.07 -8.34
C GLY A 24 1.04 3.98 -7.89
N GLU A 25 1.30 3.92 -6.59
CA GLU A 25 2.65 3.76 -6.03
C GLU A 25 3.25 2.39 -6.40
N LEU A 26 2.46 1.33 -6.36
CA LEU A 26 2.92 -0.02 -6.72
C LEU A 26 3.31 -0.11 -8.20
N VAL A 27 2.48 0.44 -9.08
CA VAL A 27 2.75 0.49 -10.53
C VAL A 27 3.96 1.39 -10.83
N GLN A 28 4.05 2.57 -10.17
CA GLN A 28 5.20 3.47 -10.31
C GLN A 28 6.52 2.77 -9.95
N ASN A 29 6.55 2.00 -8.89
CA ASN A 29 7.74 1.27 -8.49
C ASN A 29 8.17 0.24 -9.53
N LYS A 30 7.23 -0.47 -10.14
CA LYS A 30 7.51 -1.42 -11.23
C LYS A 30 7.95 -0.71 -12.51
N LEU A 31 7.30 0.39 -12.87
CA LEU A 31 7.68 1.22 -14.01
C LEU A 31 9.12 1.76 -13.85
N ARG A 32 9.46 2.24 -12.66
CA ARG A 32 10.82 2.72 -12.35
C ARG A 32 11.88 1.63 -12.56
N VAL A 33 11.59 0.39 -12.17
CA VAL A 33 12.50 -0.76 -12.43
C VAL A 33 12.66 -1.00 -13.93
N GLY A 34 11.56 -0.98 -14.69
CA GLY A 34 11.58 -1.12 -16.15
C GLY A 34 12.41 -0.03 -16.84
N LEU A 35 12.22 1.23 -16.42
CA LEU A 35 12.97 2.38 -16.95
C LEU A 35 14.47 2.29 -16.64
N ARG A 36 14.85 1.90 -15.41
CA ARG A 36 16.27 1.70 -15.06
C ARG A 36 16.93 0.59 -15.88
N ARG A 37 16.21 -0.49 -16.17
CA ARG A 37 16.71 -1.55 -17.06
C ARG A 37 16.88 -1.04 -18.48
N MET A 38 15.93 -0.26 -18.99
CA MET A 38 16.03 0.36 -20.32
C MET A 38 17.21 1.34 -20.39
N GLU A 39 17.37 2.21 -19.40
CA GLU A 39 18.49 3.15 -19.29
C GLU A 39 19.84 2.42 -19.37
N ARG A 40 20.01 1.33 -18.63
CA ARG A 40 21.24 0.54 -18.68
C ARG A 40 21.54 0.04 -20.10
N VAL A 41 20.55 -0.52 -20.78
CA VAL A 41 20.70 -1.01 -22.15
C VAL A 41 21.06 0.12 -23.14
N VAL A 42 20.44 1.29 -22.95
CA VAL A 42 20.75 2.48 -23.76
C VAL A 42 22.22 2.90 -23.57
N ARG A 43 22.69 2.99 -22.32
CA ARG A 43 24.08 3.32 -22.00
C ARG A 43 25.06 2.33 -22.61
N GLU A 44 24.79 1.02 -22.50
CA GLU A 44 25.61 -0.03 -23.11
C GLU A 44 25.69 0.14 -24.63
N ARG A 45 24.56 0.40 -25.28
CA ARG A 45 24.54 0.60 -26.76
C ARG A 45 25.25 1.86 -27.18
N MET A 46 25.15 2.95 -26.41
CA MET A 46 25.86 4.21 -26.70
C MET A 46 27.39 4.05 -26.61
N SER A 47 27.89 3.19 -25.72
CA SER A 47 29.32 2.98 -25.54
C SER A 47 29.97 2.10 -26.64
N ILE A 48 29.15 1.29 -27.33
CA ILE A 48 29.66 0.31 -28.30
C ILE A 48 29.52 0.80 -29.76
N ARG A 49 28.56 1.70 -30.02
CA ARG A 49 28.27 2.15 -31.42
C ARG A 49 28.99 3.43 -31.78
N ASP A 50 29.35 3.55 -33.08
CA ASP A 50 29.87 4.77 -33.62
C ASP A 50 28.87 5.91 -33.58
N GLN A 51 29.34 7.11 -33.27
CA GLN A 51 28.51 8.30 -33.10
C GLN A 51 27.67 8.64 -34.33
N ASP A 52 28.18 8.38 -35.52
CA ASP A 52 27.52 8.70 -36.80
C ASP A 52 26.27 7.83 -37.09
N THR A 53 26.13 6.69 -36.39
CA THR A 53 24.98 5.75 -36.56
C THR A 53 23.96 5.82 -35.42
N LEU A 54 24.16 6.71 -34.43
CA LEU A 54 23.30 6.83 -33.27
C LEU A 54 21.98 7.50 -33.64
N SER A 55 20.90 6.78 -33.47
CA SER A 55 19.54 7.34 -33.49
C SER A 55 18.73 6.88 -32.25
N PRO A 56 17.79 7.68 -31.74
CA PRO A 56 16.94 7.29 -30.61
C PRO A 56 16.21 5.96 -30.84
N ILE A 57 15.75 5.71 -32.04
CA ILE A 57 15.02 4.48 -32.42
C ILE A 57 15.91 3.24 -32.27
N ASN A 58 17.18 3.35 -32.60
CA ASN A 58 18.13 2.25 -32.51
C ASN A 58 18.66 2.00 -31.11
N LEU A 59 18.58 3.01 -30.24
CA LEU A 59 19.04 2.94 -28.84
C LEU A 59 17.96 2.43 -27.90
N ILE A 60 16.74 2.93 -28.07
CA ILE A 60 15.65 2.67 -27.14
C ILE A 60 15.03 1.29 -27.38
N ASN A 61 14.93 0.50 -26.32
CA ASN A 61 14.22 -0.75 -26.30
C ASN A 61 13.14 -0.69 -25.22
N ILE A 62 11.88 -0.69 -25.60
CA ILE A 62 10.72 -0.59 -24.68
C ILE A 62 10.40 -1.91 -23.98
N ARG A 63 10.95 -3.05 -24.42
CA ARG A 63 10.62 -4.39 -23.87
C ARG A 63 10.77 -4.49 -22.34
N PRO A 64 11.84 -3.96 -21.70
CA PRO A 64 12.00 -4.03 -20.26
C PRO A 64 10.87 -3.31 -19.50
N VAL A 65 10.39 -2.20 -20.05
CA VAL A 65 9.29 -1.43 -19.45
C VAL A 65 7.97 -2.18 -19.58
N VAL A 66 7.65 -2.65 -20.79
CA VAL A 66 6.45 -3.46 -21.06
C VAL A 66 6.43 -4.72 -20.21
N SER A 67 7.57 -5.42 -20.10
CA SER A 67 7.68 -6.63 -19.27
C SER A 67 7.45 -6.35 -17.79
N ALA A 68 7.97 -5.24 -17.26
CA ALA A 68 7.80 -4.88 -15.85
C ALA A 68 6.32 -4.57 -15.51
N VAL A 69 5.61 -3.88 -16.42
CA VAL A 69 4.19 -3.60 -16.24
C VAL A 69 3.34 -4.88 -16.36
N ARG A 70 3.62 -5.70 -17.38
CA ARG A 70 2.95 -7.01 -17.54
C ARG A 70 3.17 -7.94 -16.37
N GLU A 71 4.37 -7.98 -15.81
CA GLU A 71 4.68 -8.75 -14.61
C GLU A 71 3.83 -8.32 -13.43
N PHE A 72 3.62 -7.01 -13.24
CA PHE A 72 2.77 -6.51 -12.14
C PHE A 72 1.32 -6.96 -12.31
N PHE A 73 0.71 -6.71 -13.45
CA PHE A 73 -0.70 -7.04 -13.66
C PHE A 73 -0.97 -8.56 -13.84
N GLY A 74 0.01 -9.33 -14.30
CA GLY A 74 -0.15 -10.75 -14.56
C GLY A 74 0.26 -11.68 -13.41
N SER A 75 1.18 -11.25 -12.54
CA SER A 75 1.75 -12.13 -11.50
C SER A 75 1.83 -11.53 -10.10
N SER A 76 1.45 -10.27 -9.90
CA SER A 76 1.43 -9.69 -8.56
C SER A 76 0.30 -10.27 -7.73
N GLN A 77 0.59 -10.61 -6.46
CA GLN A 77 -0.42 -11.04 -5.49
C GLN A 77 -1.53 -10.01 -5.26
N LEU A 78 -1.23 -8.73 -5.47
CA LEU A 78 -2.17 -7.62 -5.26
C LEU A 78 -2.99 -7.30 -6.52
N SER A 79 -2.59 -7.79 -7.69
CA SER A 79 -3.37 -7.73 -8.91
C SER A 79 -4.22 -8.99 -9.00
N GLN A 80 -5.53 -8.85 -8.81
CA GLN A 80 -6.47 -9.95 -8.67
C GLN A 80 -7.62 -9.81 -9.68
N PHE A 81 -8.25 -10.91 -10.05
CA PHE A 81 -9.53 -10.88 -10.73
C PHE A 81 -10.55 -10.17 -9.84
N MET A 82 -11.26 -9.21 -10.42
CA MET A 82 -12.29 -8.48 -9.70
C MET A 82 -13.51 -9.36 -9.49
N ASP A 83 -14.06 -9.33 -8.27
CA ASP A 83 -15.37 -9.91 -8.01
C ASP A 83 -16.45 -9.05 -8.70
N GLN A 84 -17.15 -9.61 -9.67
CA GLN A 84 -18.14 -8.93 -10.51
C GLN A 84 -19.56 -9.49 -10.30
N THR A 85 -19.84 -10.13 -9.19
CA THR A 85 -21.15 -10.71 -8.88
C THR A 85 -22.24 -9.63 -8.87
N ASN A 86 -21.92 -8.45 -8.31
CA ASN A 86 -22.78 -7.27 -8.30
C ASN A 86 -21.91 -6.01 -8.10
N PRO A 87 -22.45 -4.79 -8.34
CA PRO A 87 -21.69 -3.56 -8.19
C PRO A 87 -21.10 -3.32 -6.79
N LEU A 88 -21.79 -3.77 -5.74
CA LEU A 88 -21.30 -3.65 -4.36
C LEU A 88 -20.09 -4.57 -4.11
N ALA A 89 -20.09 -5.78 -4.67
CA ALA A 89 -18.95 -6.70 -4.61
C ALA A 89 -17.70 -6.12 -5.28
N GLU A 90 -17.85 -5.45 -6.40
CA GLU A 90 -16.76 -4.72 -7.08
C GLU A 90 -16.18 -3.63 -6.21
N LEU A 91 -17.04 -2.78 -5.64
CA LEU A 91 -16.62 -1.69 -4.74
C LEU A 91 -15.89 -2.23 -3.51
N ARG A 92 -16.47 -3.25 -2.87
CA ARG A 92 -15.88 -3.93 -1.71
C ARG A 92 -14.49 -4.50 -2.04
N HIS A 93 -14.32 -5.14 -3.18
CA HIS A 93 -13.04 -5.70 -3.61
C HIS A 93 -11.98 -4.61 -3.78
N LYS A 94 -12.33 -3.47 -4.40
CA LYS A 94 -11.44 -2.32 -4.58
C LYS A 94 -11.02 -1.66 -3.27
N ARG A 95 -11.81 -1.79 -2.20
CA ARG A 95 -11.54 -1.22 -0.87
C ARG A 95 -10.79 -2.18 0.06
N THR A 96 -10.28 -3.29 -0.47
CA THR A 96 -9.49 -4.27 0.29
C THR A 96 -8.15 -3.70 0.68
N LEU A 97 -7.80 -3.89 1.96
CA LEU A 97 -6.48 -3.63 2.52
C LEU A 97 -5.78 -4.97 2.77
N SER A 98 -4.56 -5.11 2.30
CA SER A 98 -3.75 -6.30 2.53
C SER A 98 -2.43 -5.92 3.20
N ALA A 99 -2.11 -6.58 4.29
CA ALA A 99 -0.78 -6.49 4.91
C ALA A 99 0.27 -7.35 4.18
N LEU A 100 -0.19 -8.20 3.26
CA LEU A 100 0.65 -9.11 2.46
C LEU A 100 1.13 -8.43 1.17
N GLY A 101 2.10 -9.06 0.51
CA GLY A 101 2.58 -8.62 -0.79
C GLY A 101 3.93 -7.91 -0.75
N PRO A 102 4.36 -7.28 -1.85
CA PRO A 102 5.67 -6.65 -1.95
C PRO A 102 5.86 -5.52 -0.94
N GLY A 103 6.86 -5.67 -0.07
CA GLY A 103 7.14 -4.72 1.03
C GLY A 103 6.19 -4.84 2.23
N GLY A 104 5.32 -5.86 2.25
CA GLY A 104 4.46 -6.19 3.38
C GLY A 104 4.99 -7.36 4.21
N LEU A 105 4.11 -7.91 5.04
CA LEU A 105 4.39 -9.03 5.91
C LEU A 105 4.36 -10.36 5.16
N ARG A 106 5.08 -11.34 5.68
CA ARG A 106 4.92 -12.75 5.30
C ARG A 106 3.97 -13.40 6.29
N ARG A 107 3.04 -14.22 5.78
CA ARG A 107 2.01 -14.90 6.57
C ARG A 107 2.59 -15.68 7.76
N GLU A 108 3.70 -16.36 7.54
CA GLU A 108 4.38 -17.20 8.54
C GLU A 108 5.06 -16.38 9.63
N ARG A 109 5.35 -15.11 9.38
CA ARG A 109 6.01 -14.19 10.31
C ARG A 109 5.04 -13.24 11.01
N ALA A 110 3.77 -13.27 10.66
CA ALA A 110 2.75 -12.43 11.27
C ALA A 110 2.27 -13.06 12.59
N GLY A 111 2.69 -12.47 13.70
CA GLY A 111 2.21 -12.82 15.05
C GLY A 111 0.77 -12.36 15.31
N PHE A 112 0.32 -12.51 16.55
CA PHE A 112 -1.02 -12.07 16.97
C PHE A 112 -1.16 -10.57 16.95
N ASP A 113 -0.16 -9.81 17.38
CA ASP A 113 -0.22 -8.36 17.53
C ASP A 113 -0.62 -7.65 16.22
N VAL A 114 -0.04 -8.06 15.08
CA VAL A 114 -0.34 -7.46 13.78
C VAL A 114 -1.69 -7.90 13.21
N ARG A 115 -2.31 -8.94 13.78
CA ARG A 115 -3.62 -9.48 13.38
C ARG A 115 -4.76 -8.92 14.22
N ASP A 116 -4.44 -8.36 15.37
CA ASP A 116 -5.43 -7.81 16.28
C ASP A 116 -6.01 -6.50 15.80
N VAL A 117 -7.16 -6.14 16.36
CA VAL A 117 -7.81 -4.86 16.13
C VAL A 117 -7.20 -3.84 17.08
N HIS A 118 -6.49 -2.87 16.52
CA HIS A 118 -5.92 -1.76 17.26
C HIS A 118 -6.96 -0.65 17.48
N HIS A 119 -6.89 0.11 18.57
CA HIS A 119 -7.84 1.20 18.83
C HIS A 119 -7.87 2.27 17.72
N SER A 120 -6.74 2.50 17.02
CA SER A 120 -6.65 3.42 15.88
C SER A 120 -7.46 2.98 14.66
N HIS A 121 -7.92 1.71 14.62
CA HIS A 121 -8.76 1.19 13.54
C HIS A 121 -10.18 1.78 13.56
N TYR A 122 -10.62 2.35 14.70
CA TYR A 122 -11.97 2.89 14.83
C TYR A 122 -12.30 3.90 13.71
N GLY A 123 -13.37 3.65 13.00
CA GLY A 123 -13.80 4.45 11.85
C GLY A 123 -12.94 4.33 10.58
N ARG A 124 -11.81 3.62 10.62
CA ARG A 124 -10.86 3.48 9.51
C ARG A 124 -10.86 2.10 8.87
N ILE A 125 -10.79 1.07 9.67
CA ILE A 125 -10.79 -0.33 9.22
C ILE A 125 -11.94 -1.06 9.89
N CYS A 126 -12.71 -1.83 9.12
CA CYS A 126 -13.78 -2.65 9.66
C CYS A 126 -13.18 -3.75 10.57
N PRO A 127 -13.58 -3.83 11.85
CA PRO A 127 -13.01 -4.80 12.79
C PRO A 127 -13.51 -6.23 12.57
N ILE A 128 -14.57 -6.41 11.78
CA ILE A 128 -15.24 -7.70 11.58
C ILE A 128 -14.91 -8.31 10.22
N GLU A 129 -14.78 -7.49 9.19
CA GLU A 129 -14.58 -7.97 7.83
C GLU A 129 -13.13 -8.38 7.58
N THR A 130 -12.82 -9.63 7.91
CA THR A 130 -11.53 -10.28 7.67
C THR A 130 -11.76 -11.74 7.29
N PRO A 131 -10.89 -12.38 6.48
CA PRO A 131 -11.00 -13.80 6.19
C PRO A 131 -10.81 -14.66 7.42
N GLU A 132 -11.39 -15.87 7.39
CA GLU A 132 -11.05 -16.94 8.33
C GLU A 132 -9.75 -17.65 7.89
N GLY A 133 -9.04 -18.23 8.85
CA GLY A 133 -7.84 -19.03 8.60
C GLY A 133 -6.54 -18.22 8.57
N PRO A 134 -5.56 -18.61 7.72
CA PRO A 134 -4.19 -18.09 7.78
C PRO A 134 -4.06 -16.59 7.53
N ASN A 135 -5.05 -15.97 6.88
CA ASN A 135 -5.04 -14.55 6.52
C ASN A 135 -5.84 -13.67 7.49
N ILE A 136 -6.32 -14.24 8.60
CA ILE A 136 -7.09 -13.49 9.59
C ILE A 136 -6.29 -12.27 10.08
N GLY A 137 -6.93 -11.10 10.12
CA GLY A 137 -6.30 -9.85 10.54
C GLY A 137 -5.31 -9.23 9.55
N LEU A 138 -4.83 -9.99 8.55
CA LEU A 138 -3.87 -9.51 7.55
C LEU A 138 -4.56 -8.91 6.32
N ILE A 139 -5.78 -9.30 6.06
CA ILE A 139 -6.62 -8.77 5.00
C ILE A 139 -7.86 -8.18 5.65
N GLY A 140 -8.16 -6.93 5.34
CA GLY A 140 -9.30 -6.21 5.88
C GLY A 140 -9.94 -5.31 4.84
N ARG A 141 -10.87 -4.48 5.28
CA ARG A 141 -11.59 -3.51 4.43
C ARG A 141 -11.59 -2.14 5.08
N LEU A 142 -11.52 -1.11 4.24
CA LEU A 142 -11.76 0.26 4.68
C LEU A 142 -13.18 0.39 5.24
N ALA A 143 -13.34 1.08 6.37
CA ALA A 143 -14.64 1.47 6.89
C ALA A 143 -15.38 2.38 5.89
N SER A 144 -16.71 2.48 6.00
CA SER A 144 -17.56 3.12 4.99
C SER A 144 -17.16 4.56 4.65
N TYR A 145 -16.83 5.36 5.66
CA TYR A 145 -16.43 6.76 5.50
C TYR A 145 -14.91 6.99 5.45
N ALA A 146 -14.11 5.93 5.62
CA ALA A 146 -12.67 6.03 5.59
C ALA A 146 -12.15 6.31 4.18
N LYS A 147 -11.11 7.12 4.10
CA LYS A 147 -10.39 7.48 2.87
C LYS A 147 -8.88 7.39 3.10
N VAL A 148 -8.14 7.17 2.04
CA VAL A 148 -6.67 7.23 2.07
C VAL A 148 -6.26 8.62 1.60
N ASN A 149 -5.45 9.32 2.40
CA ASN A 149 -4.97 10.65 2.05
C ASN A 149 -3.81 10.57 1.02
N PRO A 150 -3.35 11.71 0.44
CA PRO A 150 -2.25 11.73 -0.52
C PRO A 150 -0.92 11.18 0.00
N PHE A 151 -0.74 11.13 1.32
CA PHE A 151 0.46 10.56 1.96
C PHE A 151 0.34 9.06 2.23
N GLY A 152 -0.83 8.47 2.02
CA GLY A 152 -1.10 7.04 2.24
C GLY A 152 -1.67 6.70 3.61
N PHE A 153 -2.00 7.68 4.45
CA PHE A 153 -2.63 7.42 5.75
C PHE A 153 -4.15 7.37 5.64
N ILE A 154 -4.77 6.56 6.47
CA ILE A 154 -6.22 6.39 6.48
C ILE A 154 -6.84 7.47 7.37
N GLU A 155 -7.75 8.22 6.80
CA GLU A 155 -8.50 9.29 7.46
C GLU A 155 -9.98 8.96 7.53
N THR A 156 -10.65 9.47 8.58
CA THR A 156 -12.09 9.33 8.75
C THR A 156 -12.67 10.55 9.45
N PRO A 157 -13.92 10.93 9.16
CA PRO A 157 -14.56 12.04 9.85
C PRO A 157 -14.96 11.67 11.28
N TYR A 158 -14.72 12.58 12.23
CA TYR A 158 -15.17 12.50 13.59
C TYR A 158 -16.03 13.70 13.96
N ARG A 159 -17.00 13.51 14.85
CA ARG A 159 -17.69 14.63 15.49
C ARG A 159 -16.89 15.11 16.69
N LYS A 160 -16.65 16.42 16.75
CA LYS A 160 -16.08 17.05 17.94
C LYS A 160 -17.11 16.97 19.08
N VAL A 161 -16.72 16.40 20.21
CA VAL A 161 -17.52 16.39 21.43
C VAL A 161 -17.10 17.60 22.26
N VAL A 162 -18.06 18.48 22.57
CA VAL A 162 -17.89 19.57 23.52
C VAL A 162 -18.51 19.13 24.82
N LYS A 163 -17.71 19.01 25.90
CA LYS A 163 -18.26 18.87 27.25
C LYS A 163 -18.83 20.23 27.63
N GLU A 164 -20.14 20.33 27.75
CA GLU A 164 -20.74 21.44 28.48
C GLU A 164 -20.31 21.31 29.93
N MET A 165 -19.52 22.24 30.44
CA MET A 165 -19.26 22.35 31.86
C MET A 165 -20.57 22.76 32.51
N ASN A 166 -21.25 21.82 33.17
CA ASN A 166 -22.36 22.15 34.05
C ASN A 166 -21.85 23.11 35.13
N ALA A 167 -22.57 24.18 35.35
CA ALA A 167 -22.20 25.23 36.31
C ALA A 167 -22.04 24.72 37.77
N ASN A 168 -22.34 23.44 38.02
CA ASN A 168 -22.25 22.78 39.30
C ASN A 168 -20.97 21.97 39.55
N ASP A 169 -20.06 21.86 38.58
CA ASP A 169 -18.75 21.22 38.76
C ASP A 169 -17.70 22.29 39.15
N LYS A 170 -17.87 22.86 40.33
CA LYS A 170 -16.86 23.65 41.03
C LYS A 170 -16.22 22.86 42.16
#